data_a359de042bc9e7c35aefbd928251c5ba
#
_entry.id   a359de042bc9e7c35aefbd928251c5ba
#
_cell.length_a   1.000
_cell.length_b   1.000
_cell.length_c   1.000
_cell.angle_alpha   90.00
_cell.angle_beta   90.00
_cell.angle_gamma   90.00
#
_symmetry.space_group_name_H-M   'P 1'
#
loop_
_entity.id
_entity.type
_entity.pdbx_description
1 polymer ?
#
loop_
_entity_poly.entity_id
_entity_poly.type
_entity_poly.pdbx_seq_one_letter_code
_entity_poly.pdbx_strand_id
1 'polypeptide(L)'
;VLKEFLESEGHNVEMREDSRALTDGTLRGKDALVFNTLREGEMVLSADEQESMKTFISDGKGFICIHISGCVPDSWSEYADITGGGWVMGESFHPPYGKFQVDIQDSNHICAGGLESFETEDELYMNIEYRDQGNDVFVSADFDGGTFGKNREGAEDMHMPGGTFPLAWTRNYGNGKVFVTLLGHDGKSHQSAGFQKLVLNGIDWVTG
;
A
#
# COMPACT_ATOMS: atom_id res chain seq x y z
N VAL A 1 12.36 -1.48 11.49
CA VAL A 1 11.63 -0.20 11.65
C VAL A 1 10.12 -0.49 11.81
N LEU A 2 9.40 -0.95 10.75
CA LEU A 2 7.93 -1.13 10.84
C LEU A 2 7.52 -2.13 11.93
N LYS A 3 8.16 -3.33 11.97
CA LYS A 3 7.89 -4.33 13.01
C LYS A 3 8.09 -3.77 14.43
N GLU A 4 9.23 -3.16 14.69
CA GLU A 4 9.56 -2.59 16.00
C GLU A 4 8.57 -1.51 16.43
N PHE A 5 8.14 -0.69 15.46
CA PHE A 5 7.10 0.33 15.71
C PHE A 5 5.78 -0.34 16.11
N LEU A 6 5.29 -1.29 15.32
CA LEU A 6 4.02 -1.98 15.62
C LEU A 6 4.06 -2.75 16.95
N GLU A 7 5.20 -3.36 17.28
CA GLU A 7 5.39 -4.02 18.58
C GLU A 7 5.37 -3.01 19.74
N SER A 8 5.90 -1.79 19.55
CA SER A 8 5.83 -0.74 20.57
C SER A 8 4.41 -0.22 20.81
N GLU A 9 3.53 -0.32 19.80
CA GLU A 9 2.11 0.01 19.87
C GLU A 9 1.24 -1.17 20.39
N GLY A 10 1.87 -2.30 20.76
CA GLY A 10 1.20 -3.43 21.42
C GLY A 10 0.77 -4.56 20.49
N HIS A 11 1.09 -4.51 19.22
CA HIS A 11 0.80 -5.59 18.28
C HIS A 11 1.81 -6.74 18.39
N ASN A 12 1.34 -7.98 18.19
CA ASN A 12 2.22 -9.14 18.13
C ASN A 12 2.59 -9.43 16.66
N VAL A 13 3.80 -9.09 16.26
CA VAL A 13 4.24 -9.12 14.86
C VAL A 13 5.18 -10.28 14.57
N GLU A 14 4.73 -11.22 13.75
CA GLU A 14 5.59 -12.24 13.16
C GLU A 14 6.04 -11.79 11.76
N MET A 15 7.34 -11.61 11.55
CA MET A 15 7.89 -11.24 10.26
C MET A 15 8.39 -12.46 9.51
N ARG A 16 8.00 -12.56 8.24
CA ARG A 16 8.43 -13.63 7.33
C ARG A 16 8.86 -13.00 6.00
N GLU A 17 9.95 -13.48 5.44
CA GLU A 17 10.43 -13.04 4.12
C GLU A 17 9.98 -13.98 2.99
N ASP A 18 9.57 -15.18 3.34
CA ASP A 18 9.19 -16.25 2.43
C ASP A 18 7.66 -16.30 2.27
N SER A 19 7.18 -16.24 1.02
CA SER A 19 5.75 -16.32 0.68
C SER A 19 5.09 -17.63 1.08
N ARG A 20 5.85 -18.71 1.28
CA ARG A 20 5.33 -19.98 1.82
C ARG A 20 4.64 -19.83 3.16
N ALA A 21 4.88 -18.75 3.89
CA ALA A 21 4.12 -18.38 5.09
C ALA A 21 2.62 -18.29 4.84
N LEU A 22 2.19 -18.05 3.60
CA LEU A 22 0.77 -18.04 3.23
C LEU A 22 0.15 -19.44 3.25
N THR A 23 0.93 -20.51 3.03
CA THR A 23 0.45 -21.91 2.90
C THR A 23 0.95 -22.86 3.96
N ASP A 24 1.97 -22.50 4.74
CA ASP A 24 2.61 -23.38 5.73
C ASP A 24 1.90 -23.43 7.10
N GLY A 25 0.78 -22.74 7.23
CA GLY A 25 -0.01 -22.64 8.47
C GLY A 25 0.34 -21.41 9.33
N THR A 26 1.27 -20.57 8.91
CA THR A 26 1.65 -19.32 9.63
C THR A 26 0.45 -18.38 9.83
N LEU A 27 -0.48 -18.33 8.86
CA LEU A 27 -1.68 -17.47 8.94
C LEU A 27 -2.69 -17.92 10.02
N ARG A 28 -2.54 -19.13 10.55
CA ARG A 28 -3.49 -19.63 11.56
C ARG A 28 -3.43 -18.79 12.84
N GLY A 29 -4.58 -18.27 13.24
CA GLY A 29 -4.71 -17.44 14.44
C GLY A 29 -4.15 -16.02 14.27
N LYS A 30 -3.80 -15.59 13.07
CA LYS A 30 -3.47 -14.20 12.76
C LYS A 30 -4.76 -13.41 12.50
N ASP A 31 -4.74 -12.13 12.85
CA ASP A 31 -5.86 -11.22 12.64
C ASP A 31 -5.70 -10.41 11.36
N ALA A 32 -4.47 -10.13 10.96
CA ALA A 32 -4.16 -9.43 9.73
C ALA A 32 -2.87 -9.94 9.05
N LEU A 33 -2.80 -9.70 7.75
CA LEU A 33 -1.63 -9.88 6.89
C LEU A 33 -1.14 -8.51 6.45
N VAL A 34 0.15 -8.23 6.63
CA VAL A 34 0.79 -6.99 6.18
C VAL A 34 1.78 -7.32 5.07
N PHE A 35 1.54 -6.80 3.88
CA PHE A 35 2.49 -6.87 2.76
C PHE A 35 3.30 -5.58 2.68
N ASN A 36 4.64 -5.75 2.72
CA ASN A 36 5.62 -4.71 2.48
C ASN A 36 6.75 -5.28 1.62
N THR A 37 6.40 -5.82 0.45
CA THR A 37 7.32 -6.51 -0.46
C THR A 37 6.76 -6.53 -1.89
N LEU A 38 7.63 -6.38 -2.88
CA LEU A 38 7.26 -6.58 -4.29
C LEU A 38 6.98 -8.07 -4.56
N ARG A 39 5.89 -8.34 -5.29
CA ARG A 39 5.52 -9.68 -5.78
C ARG A 39 5.20 -9.62 -7.27
N GLU A 40 6.25 -9.57 -8.09
CA GLU A 40 6.15 -9.46 -9.54
C GLU A 40 7.19 -10.36 -10.24
N GLY A 41 6.97 -10.70 -11.50
CA GLY A 41 7.83 -11.56 -12.29
C GLY A 41 8.00 -12.95 -11.67
N GLU A 42 9.22 -13.37 -11.43
CA GLU A 42 9.53 -14.66 -10.79
C GLU A 42 9.14 -14.73 -9.30
N MET A 43 8.85 -13.59 -8.67
CA MET A 43 8.45 -13.50 -7.27
C MET A 43 6.93 -13.47 -7.08
N VAL A 44 6.14 -13.57 -8.14
CA VAL A 44 4.69 -13.60 -8.04
C VAL A 44 4.26 -14.83 -7.20
N LEU A 45 3.20 -14.67 -6.43
CA LEU A 45 2.68 -15.76 -5.60
C LEU A 45 2.21 -16.92 -6.47
N SER A 46 2.50 -18.14 -6.05
CA SER A 46 1.93 -19.35 -6.67
C SER A 46 0.40 -19.37 -6.53
N ALA A 47 -0.28 -20.18 -7.34
CA ALA A 47 -1.74 -20.29 -7.30
C ALA A 47 -2.26 -20.67 -5.90
N ASP A 48 -1.57 -21.54 -5.17
CA ASP A 48 -1.94 -21.97 -3.81
C ASP A 48 -1.77 -20.81 -2.81
N GLU A 49 -0.71 -20.02 -2.95
CA GLU A 49 -0.48 -18.84 -2.11
C GLU A 49 -1.50 -17.73 -2.38
N GLN A 50 -1.84 -17.50 -3.66
CA GLN A 50 -2.90 -16.57 -4.07
C GLN A 50 -4.25 -16.99 -3.46
N GLU A 51 -4.63 -18.26 -3.59
CA GLU A 51 -5.89 -18.76 -3.05
C GLU A 51 -5.93 -18.71 -1.52
N SER A 52 -4.81 -19.04 -0.86
CA SER A 52 -4.71 -18.94 0.60
C SER A 52 -4.87 -17.50 1.08
N MET A 53 -4.23 -16.55 0.41
CA MET A 53 -4.35 -15.12 0.72
C MET A 53 -5.80 -14.63 0.51
N LYS A 54 -6.40 -14.96 -0.64
CA LYS A 54 -7.80 -14.62 -0.95
C LYS A 54 -8.76 -15.15 0.10
N THR A 55 -8.61 -16.42 0.45
CA THR A 55 -9.43 -17.07 1.49
C THR A 55 -9.24 -16.39 2.84
N PHE A 56 -8.01 -16.15 3.27
CA PHE A 56 -7.71 -15.48 4.54
C PHE A 56 -8.43 -14.13 4.64
N ILE A 57 -8.35 -13.30 3.61
CA ILE A 57 -8.99 -12.00 3.61
C ILE A 57 -10.52 -12.14 3.51
N SER A 58 -11.03 -12.92 2.54
CA SER A 58 -12.48 -13.05 2.32
C SER A 58 -13.22 -13.67 3.51
N ASP A 59 -12.54 -14.46 4.33
CA ASP A 59 -13.07 -15.03 5.57
C ASP A 59 -13.15 -14.03 6.73
N GLY A 60 -12.79 -12.76 6.49
CA GLY A 60 -12.97 -11.68 7.46
C GLY A 60 -11.69 -11.21 8.14
N LYS A 61 -10.53 -11.64 7.66
CA LYS A 61 -9.23 -11.16 8.18
C LYS A 61 -8.78 -9.88 7.52
N GLY A 62 -7.92 -9.12 8.23
CA GLY A 62 -7.37 -7.86 7.76
C GLY A 62 -6.27 -8.03 6.73
N PHE A 63 -6.19 -7.08 5.81
CA PHE A 63 -5.05 -6.96 4.89
C PHE A 63 -4.55 -5.52 4.84
N ILE A 64 -3.25 -5.35 5.01
CA ILE A 64 -2.53 -4.08 4.87
C ILE A 64 -1.56 -4.20 3.69
N CYS A 65 -1.71 -3.33 2.71
CA CYS A 65 -0.85 -3.26 1.54
C CYS A 65 -0.06 -1.95 1.56
N ILE A 66 1.27 -2.04 1.56
CA ILE A 66 2.17 -0.89 1.68
C ILE A 66 3.01 -0.73 0.43
N HIS A 67 2.93 0.46 -0.19
CA HIS A 67 3.79 0.93 -1.28
C HIS A 67 3.83 -0.06 -2.46
N ILE A 68 5.02 -0.49 -2.88
CA ILE A 68 5.23 -1.39 -4.03
C ILE A 68 4.59 -2.77 -3.85
N SER A 69 4.17 -3.14 -2.65
CA SER A 69 3.42 -4.38 -2.46
C SER A 69 2.03 -4.36 -3.09
N GLY A 70 1.54 -3.17 -3.46
CA GLY A 70 0.37 -3.00 -4.30
C GLY A 70 0.63 -3.19 -5.80
N CYS A 71 1.85 -3.55 -6.21
CA CYS A 71 2.13 -3.87 -7.61
C CYS A 71 1.20 -4.99 -8.10
N VAL A 72 0.44 -4.71 -9.16
CA VAL A 72 -0.50 -5.67 -9.75
C VAL A 72 0.26 -6.53 -10.76
N PRO A 73 0.45 -7.84 -10.48
CA PRO A 73 1.21 -8.70 -11.38
C PRO A 73 0.45 -8.96 -12.68
N ASP A 74 1.14 -8.97 -13.83
CA ASP A 74 0.56 -9.33 -15.13
C ASP A 74 -0.13 -10.71 -15.10
N SER A 75 0.43 -11.64 -14.35
CA SER A 75 -0.10 -13.01 -14.23
C SER A 75 -1.22 -13.15 -13.20
N TRP A 76 -1.53 -12.10 -12.45
CA TRP A 76 -2.56 -12.10 -11.41
C TRP A 76 -3.30 -10.75 -11.31
N SER A 77 -4.03 -10.40 -12.35
CA SER A 77 -4.80 -9.15 -12.42
C SER A 77 -5.91 -9.04 -11.36
N GLU A 78 -6.40 -10.17 -10.81
CA GLU A 78 -7.37 -10.20 -9.71
C GLU A 78 -6.80 -9.57 -8.42
N TYR A 79 -5.47 -9.42 -8.31
CA TYR A 79 -4.86 -8.74 -7.15
C TYR A 79 -5.38 -7.31 -6.98
N ALA A 80 -5.66 -6.62 -8.10
CA ALA A 80 -6.28 -5.30 -8.07
C ALA A 80 -7.71 -5.30 -7.50
N ASP A 81 -8.42 -6.42 -7.53
CA ASP A 81 -9.75 -6.53 -6.91
C ASP A 81 -9.64 -6.63 -5.38
N ILE A 82 -8.52 -7.14 -4.88
CA ILE A 82 -8.21 -7.17 -3.44
C ILE A 82 -7.76 -5.79 -2.98
N THR A 83 -6.75 -5.21 -3.62
CA THR A 83 -6.11 -3.95 -3.20
C THR A 83 -6.89 -2.70 -3.63
N GLY A 84 -7.74 -2.79 -4.64
CA GLY A 84 -8.39 -1.63 -5.26
C GLY A 84 -7.53 -0.90 -6.27
N GLY A 85 -6.32 -1.40 -6.51
CA GLY A 85 -5.37 -0.86 -7.46
C GLY A 85 -3.94 -0.83 -6.91
N GLY A 86 -3.03 -0.34 -7.71
CA GLY A 86 -1.62 -0.23 -7.36
C GLY A 86 -0.73 -0.02 -8.56
N TRP A 87 0.55 -0.18 -8.37
CA TRP A 87 1.57 -0.03 -9.40
C TRP A 87 1.42 -1.07 -10.51
N VAL A 88 1.60 -0.65 -11.77
CA VAL A 88 1.69 -1.54 -12.94
C VAL A 88 3.06 -1.40 -13.58
N MET A 89 3.80 -2.50 -13.66
CA MET A 89 5.15 -2.49 -14.23
C MET A 89 5.14 -2.04 -15.69
N GLY A 90 6.00 -1.07 -16.02
CA GLY A 90 6.10 -0.51 -17.36
C GLY A 90 5.09 0.58 -17.70
N GLU A 91 4.01 0.74 -16.93
CA GLU A 91 2.97 1.76 -17.15
C GLU A 91 3.00 2.85 -16.08
N SER A 92 3.07 2.46 -14.79
CA SER A 92 3.12 3.42 -13.70
C SER A 92 4.46 4.14 -13.63
N PHE A 93 4.44 5.35 -13.12
CA PHE A 93 5.61 6.20 -12.95
C PHE A 93 5.47 7.09 -11.71
N HIS A 94 6.52 7.77 -11.33
CA HIS A 94 6.55 8.75 -10.25
C HIS A 94 7.58 9.85 -10.57
N PRO A 95 7.41 11.09 -10.06
CA PRO A 95 8.50 12.08 -10.05
C PRO A 95 9.70 11.55 -9.25
N PRO A 96 10.86 12.17 -9.37
CA PRO A 96 12.01 11.79 -8.54
C PRO A 96 11.61 11.71 -7.06
N TYR A 97 12.14 10.67 -6.37
CA TYR A 97 12.00 10.55 -4.93
C TYR A 97 12.29 11.88 -4.23
N GLY A 98 11.42 12.32 -3.36
CA GLY A 98 11.56 13.62 -2.72
C GLY A 98 10.43 13.98 -1.77
N LYS A 99 10.45 15.23 -1.35
CA LYS A 99 9.49 15.77 -0.40
C LYS A 99 8.21 16.22 -1.08
N PHE A 100 7.08 15.87 -0.48
CA PHE A 100 5.77 16.41 -0.88
C PHE A 100 4.80 16.43 0.31
N GLN A 101 3.74 17.20 0.16
CA GLN A 101 2.67 17.31 1.14
C GLN A 101 1.70 16.15 0.98
N VAL A 102 1.35 15.51 2.08
CA VAL A 102 0.28 14.53 2.18
C VAL A 102 -0.94 15.17 2.82
N ASP A 103 -2.06 15.14 2.14
CA ASP A 103 -3.29 15.80 2.55
C ASP A 103 -4.36 14.81 2.99
N ILE A 104 -4.98 15.11 4.13
CA ILE A 104 -6.11 14.36 4.64
C ILE A 104 -7.38 14.94 4.02
N GLN A 105 -7.95 14.21 3.04
CA GLN A 105 -9.12 14.65 2.28
C GLN A 105 -10.42 14.48 3.06
N ASP A 106 -10.52 13.41 3.87
CA ASP A 106 -11.66 13.19 4.76
C ASP A 106 -11.17 12.92 6.19
N SER A 107 -11.26 13.95 7.01
CA SER A 107 -10.91 13.85 8.44
C SER A 107 -11.92 13.05 9.28
N ASN A 108 -13.09 12.72 8.73
CA ASN A 108 -14.10 11.89 9.39
C ASN A 108 -13.96 10.40 9.01
N HIS A 109 -13.09 10.07 8.04
CA HIS A 109 -12.84 8.69 7.68
C HIS A 109 -12.34 7.90 8.89
N ILE A 110 -12.77 6.63 9.00
CA ILE A 110 -12.49 5.79 10.17
C ILE A 110 -10.99 5.61 10.47
N CYS A 111 -10.13 5.66 9.43
CA CYS A 111 -8.67 5.59 9.57
C CYS A 111 -7.99 6.98 9.66
N ALA A 112 -8.75 8.09 9.71
CA ALA A 112 -8.18 9.42 9.80
C ALA A 112 -8.02 9.93 11.25
N GLY A 113 -8.45 9.16 12.25
CA GLY A 113 -8.44 9.58 13.65
C GLY A 113 -7.08 10.06 14.16
N GLY A 114 -6.98 11.34 14.53
CA GLY A 114 -5.75 11.97 15.01
C GLY A 114 -4.66 12.12 13.94
N LEU A 115 -5.00 11.98 12.65
CA LEU A 115 -4.12 12.25 11.53
C LEU A 115 -4.29 13.71 11.09
N GLU A 116 -3.21 14.39 10.87
CA GLU A 116 -3.16 15.72 10.25
C GLU A 116 -2.35 15.63 8.96
N SER A 117 -2.57 16.58 8.03
CA SER A 117 -1.74 16.66 6.81
C SER A 117 -0.26 16.83 7.19
N PHE A 118 0.64 16.15 6.49
CA PHE A 118 2.07 16.11 6.85
C PHE A 118 2.98 16.09 5.62
N GLU A 119 4.21 16.56 5.79
CA GLU A 119 5.27 16.40 4.77
C GLU A 119 5.89 15.01 4.90
N THR A 120 6.09 14.34 3.77
CA THR A 120 6.85 13.10 3.67
C THR A 120 8.00 13.23 2.68
N GLU A 121 8.95 12.29 2.72
CA GLU A 121 9.97 12.10 1.68
C GLU A 121 9.76 10.68 1.14
N ASP A 122 9.20 10.58 -0.07
CA ASP A 122 8.69 9.32 -0.63
C ASP A 122 8.60 9.39 -2.17
N GLU A 123 8.03 8.38 -2.79
CA GLU A 123 7.67 8.32 -4.21
C GLU A 123 6.17 8.57 -4.38
N LEU A 124 5.82 9.56 -5.20
CA LEU A 124 4.42 9.84 -5.54
C LEU A 124 4.00 9.02 -6.76
N TYR A 125 3.34 7.88 -6.53
CA TYR A 125 2.90 6.99 -7.61
C TYR A 125 1.79 7.60 -8.46
N MET A 126 1.97 7.50 -9.78
CA MET A 126 1.05 8.00 -10.81
C MET A 126 0.77 6.91 -11.84
N ASN A 127 -0.33 7.07 -12.58
CA ASN A 127 -0.79 6.12 -13.59
C ASN A 127 -0.85 4.68 -13.06
N ILE A 128 -1.39 4.54 -11.87
CA ILE A 128 -1.60 3.24 -11.23
C ILE A 128 -2.84 2.54 -11.82
N GLU A 129 -2.90 1.23 -11.73
CA GLU A 129 -4.19 0.53 -11.84
C GLU A 129 -5.09 1.03 -10.68
N TYR A 130 -6.35 1.35 -11.00
CA TYR A 130 -7.26 1.87 -9.99
C TYR A 130 -8.68 1.40 -10.27
N ARG A 131 -9.31 0.82 -9.26
CA ARG A 131 -10.72 0.40 -9.33
C ARG A 131 -11.61 1.57 -8.93
N ASP A 132 -12.48 2.01 -9.84
CA ASP A 132 -13.39 3.16 -9.60
C ASP A 132 -14.43 2.90 -8.51
N GLN A 133 -14.64 1.63 -8.14
CA GLN A 133 -15.65 1.25 -7.16
C GLN A 133 -15.04 0.54 -5.96
N GLY A 134 -15.57 0.87 -4.79
CA GLY A 134 -15.23 0.20 -3.53
C GLY A 134 -14.03 0.76 -2.80
N ASN A 135 -13.29 1.69 -3.38
CA ASN A 135 -12.21 2.41 -2.69
C ASN A 135 -12.79 3.64 -1.97
N ASP A 136 -12.55 3.74 -0.67
CA ASP A 136 -12.86 4.92 0.14
C ASP A 136 -11.56 5.66 0.42
N VAL A 137 -11.23 6.61 -0.47
CA VAL A 137 -9.98 7.38 -0.44
C VAL A 137 -10.10 8.51 0.56
N PHE A 138 -9.15 8.61 1.48
CA PHE A 138 -9.13 9.65 2.49
C PHE A 138 -7.80 10.41 2.59
N VAL A 139 -6.77 9.94 1.88
CA VAL A 139 -5.45 10.58 1.81
C VAL A 139 -5.02 10.74 0.36
N SER A 140 -4.53 11.92 0.01
CA SER A 140 -4.00 12.22 -1.32
C SER A 140 -2.81 13.17 -1.26
N ALA A 141 -2.21 13.45 -2.41
CA ALA A 141 -1.29 14.56 -2.60
C ALA A 141 -1.62 15.31 -3.89
N ASP A 142 -1.46 16.63 -3.85
CA ASP A 142 -1.48 17.46 -5.03
C ASP A 142 -0.08 17.57 -5.65
N PHE A 143 -0.03 17.58 -6.96
CA PHE A 143 1.19 17.72 -7.74
C PHE A 143 0.99 18.71 -8.89
N ASP A 144 1.88 19.67 -9.01
CA ASP A 144 1.75 20.74 -10.03
C ASP A 144 2.09 20.29 -11.46
N GLY A 145 2.61 19.07 -11.59
CA GLY A 145 3.15 18.58 -12.85
C GLY A 145 4.58 19.04 -13.10
N GLY A 146 5.17 18.53 -14.17
CA GLY A 146 6.53 18.90 -14.55
C GLY A 146 7.15 17.94 -15.55
N THR A 147 8.38 18.24 -15.95
CA THR A 147 9.18 17.36 -16.81
C THR A 147 10.39 16.90 -16.03
N PHE A 148 10.56 15.60 -15.91
CA PHE A 148 11.59 14.98 -15.10
C PHE A 148 12.34 13.92 -15.88
N GLY A 149 13.66 13.80 -15.63
CA GLY A 149 14.44 12.69 -16.13
C GLY A 149 13.91 11.37 -15.55
N LYS A 150 13.74 10.37 -16.39
CA LYS A 150 13.51 9.02 -15.89
C LYS A 150 14.74 8.54 -15.10
N ASN A 151 14.53 7.86 -13.98
CA ASN A 151 15.60 7.38 -13.09
C ASN A 151 16.51 6.30 -13.70
N ARG A 152 16.61 6.22 -15.04
CA ARG A 152 17.48 5.30 -15.77
C ARG A 152 18.41 6.09 -16.68
N GLU A 153 19.68 5.81 -16.61
CA GLU A 153 20.69 6.39 -17.50
C GLU A 153 20.28 6.20 -18.97
N GLY A 154 20.23 7.30 -19.73
CA GLY A 154 19.82 7.31 -21.13
C GLY A 154 18.30 7.31 -21.39
N ALA A 155 17.46 7.42 -20.39
CA ALA A 155 16.03 7.59 -20.58
C ALA A 155 15.69 9.06 -20.92
N GLU A 156 14.75 9.25 -21.86
CA GLU A 156 14.24 10.58 -22.20
C GLU A 156 13.45 11.18 -21.02
N ASP A 157 13.44 12.51 -20.92
CA ASP A 157 12.61 13.23 -19.97
C ASP A 157 11.13 12.90 -20.21
N MET A 158 10.40 12.72 -19.13
CA MET A 158 8.98 12.43 -19.15
C MET A 158 8.19 13.63 -18.61
N HIS A 159 7.19 14.06 -19.35
CA HIS A 159 6.21 15.00 -18.83
C HIS A 159 5.22 14.26 -17.92
N MET A 160 5.14 14.69 -16.67
CA MET A 160 4.21 14.15 -15.68
C MET A 160 3.08 15.17 -15.45
N PRO A 161 1.81 14.76 -15.58
CA PRO A 161 0.68 15.67 -15.45
C PRO A 161 0.53 16.14 -14.00
N GLY A 162 0.04 17.38 -13.84
CA GLY A 162 -0.44 17.85 -12.54
C GLY A 162 -1.79 17.24 -12.20
N GLY A 163 -2.11 17.20 -10.92
CA GLY A 163 -3.39 16.68 -10.42
C GLY A 163 -3.34 16.27 -8.96
N THR A 164 -4.43 15.70 -8.48
CA THR A 164 -4.56 15.11 -7.15
C THR A 164 -4.44 13.58 -7.27
N PHE A 165 -3.54 12.98 -6.53
CA PHE A 165 -3.21 11.56 -6.60
C PHE A 165 -3.58 10.87 -5.28
N PRO A 166 -4.33 9.75 -5.31
CA PRO A 166 -4.68 9.01 -4.10
C PRO A 166 -3.43 8.38 -3.49
N LEU A 167 -3.33 8.41 -2.16
CA LEU A 167 -2.20 7.86 -1.40
C LEU A 167 -2.62 6.79 -0.41
N ALA A 168 -3.85 6.85 0.12
CA ALA A 168 -4.38 5.79 0.95
C ALA A 168 -5.91 5.69 0.86
N TRP A 169 -6.39 4.45 0.95
CA TRP A 169 -7.81 4.12 0.94
C TRP A 169 -8.10 2.86 1.73
N THR A 170 -9.37 2.72 2.07
CA THR A 170 -9.92 1.47 2.61
C THR A 170 -10.90 0.84 1.63
N ARG A 171 -11.08 -0.46 1.74
CA ARG A 171 -12.09 -1.23 1.00
C ARG A 171 -12.41 -2.53 1.69
N ASN A 172 -13.41 -3.25 1.20
CA ASN A 172 -13.69 -4.61 1.63
C ASN A 172 -13.35 -5.60 0.50
N TYR A 173 -12.92 -6.81 0.87
CA TYR A 173 -12.80 -7.96 -0.01
C TYR A 173 -13.42 -9.17 0.67
N GLY A 174 -14.55 -9.66 0.14
CA GLY A 174 -15.38 -10.61 0.87
C GLY A 174 -15.87 -10.04 2.20
N ASN A 175 -15.61 -10.72 3.30
CA ASN A 175 -15.89 -10.24 4.64
C ASN A 175 -14.70 -9.50 5.28
N GLY A 176 -13.55 -9.46 4.62
CA GLY A 176 -12.33 -8.86 5.14
C GLY A 176 -12.21 -7.38 4.84
N LYS A 177 -11.41 -6.71 5.64
CA LYS A 177 -11.10 -5.30 5.53
C LYS A 177 -9.71 -5.13 4.92
N VAL A 178 -9.56 -4.25 3.96
CA VAL A 178 -8.31 -4.00 3.25
C VAL A 178 -7.95 -2.53 3.35
N PHE A 179 -6.78 -2.25 3.88
CA PHE A 179 -6.17 -0.93 3.92
C PHE A 179 -4.98 -0.89 2.97
N VAL A 180 -4.92 0.14 2.15
CA VAL A 180 -3.83 0.35 1.18
C VAL A 180 -3.22 1.72 1.40
N THR A 181 -1.89 1.80 1.40
CA THR A 181 -1.15 3.05 1.26
C THR A 181 -0.07 2.92 0.22
N LEU A 182 0.03 3.93 -0.65
CA LEU A 182 1.09 4.04 -1.66
C LEU A 182 2.36 4.71 -1.11
N LEU A 183 2.33 5.15 0.15
CA LEU A 183 3.51 5.61 0.90
C LEU A 183 4.28 4.43 1.48
N GLY A 184 5.58 4.63 1.76
CA GLY A 184 6.39 3.64 2.47
C GLY A 184 7.56 3.08 1.66
N HIS A 185 8.16 3.89 0.78
CA HIS A 185 9.26 3.49 -0.09
C HIS A 185 10.46 2.96 0.70
N ASP A 186 10.87 3.63 1.76
CA ASP A 186 12.09 3.32 2.49
C ASP A 186 12.01 3.53 4.02
N GLY A 187 13.15 3.38 4.68
CA GLY A 187 13.24 3.55 6.12
C GLY A 187 12.95 4.98 6.61
N LYS A 188 13.15 6.01 5.78
CA LYS A 188 12.80 7.40 6.15
C LYS A 188 11.30 7.58 6.13
N SER A 189 10.63 7.11 5.07
CA SER A 189 9.16 7.10 4.99
C SER A 189 8.56 6.40 6.20
N HIS A 190 9.10 5.23 6.56
CA HIS A 190 8.63 4.44 7.71
C HIS A 190 8.90 5.08 9.08
N GLN A 191 9.80 6.07 9.17
CA GLN A 191 10.08 6.84 10.39
C GLN A 191 9.24 8.11 10.49
N SER A 192 8.55 8.50 9.43
CA SER A 192 7.63 9.63 9.46
C SER A 192 6.50 9.37 10.45
N ALA A 193 6.28 10.30 11.39
CA ALA A 193 5.18 10.18 12.36
C ALA A 193 3.80 10.11 11.68
N GLY A 194 3.61 10.84 10.57
CA GLY A 194 2.39 10.78 9.78
C GLY A 194 2.18 9.41 9.15
N PHE A 195 3.22 8.82 8.53
CA PHE A 195 3.14 7.46 7.98
C PHE A 195 2.86 6.42 9.06
N GLN A 196 3.57 6.48 10.19
CA GLN A 196 3.36 5.56 11.30
C GLN A 196 1.92 5.62 11.84
N LYS A 197 1.41 6.83 12.04
CA LYS A 197 0.02 7.02 12.49
C LYS A 197 -0.99 6.50 11.46
N LEU A 198 -0.74 6.74 10.16
CA LEU A 198 -1.57 6.26 9.06
C LEU A 198 -1.66 4.73 9.05
N VAL A 199 -0.51 4.05 9.12
CA VAL A 199 -0.45 2.58 9.12
C VAL A 199 -1.07 2.00 10.39
N LEU A 200 -0.82 2.60 11.56
CA LEU A 200 -1.41 2.17 12.82
C LEU A 200 -2.94 2.23 12.78
N ASN A 201 -3.51 3.35 12.32
CA ASN A 201 -4.96 3.48 12.16
C ASN A 201 -5.53 2.42 11.19
N GLY A 202 -4.79 2.12 10.10
CA GLY A 202 -5.16 1.06 9.16
C GLY A 202 -5.19 -0.31 9.85
N ILE A 203 -4.17 -0.66 10.62
CA ILE A 203 -4.07 -1.92 11.35
C ILE A 203 -5.19 -2.03 12.39
N ASP A 204 -5.40 -1.01 13.20
CA ASP A 204 -6.47 -1.00 14.20
C ASP A 204 -7.85 -1.21 13.57
N TRP A 205 -8.08 -0.58 12.40
CA TRP A 205 -9.34 -0.74 11.69
C TRP A 205 -9.52 -2.15 11.11
N VAL A 206 -8.50 -2.75 10.51
CA VAL A 206 -8.65 -4.08 9.89
C VAL A 206 -8.71 -5.21 10.92
N THR A 207 -8.22 -4.99 12.15
CA THR A 207 -8.21 -6.00 13.23
C THR A 207 -9.35 -5.85 14.22
N GLY A 208 -10.01 -4.71 14.28
CA GLY A 208 -11.18 -4.40 15.14
C GLY A 208 -12.48 -4.59 14.41
#